data_695d5f5f0f1c1a58936283f351dad942
#
_entry.id   695d5f5f0f1c1a58936283f351dad942
#
_cell.length_a   1.000
_cell.length_b   1.000
_cell.length_c   1.000
_cell.angle_alpha   90.00
_cell.angle_beta   90.00
_cell.angle_gamma   90.00
#
_symmetry.space_group_name_H-M   'P 1'
#
loop_
_entity.id
_entity.type
_entity.pdbx_description
1 polymer ?
#
loop_
_entity_poly.entity_id
_entity_poly.type
_entity_poly.pdbx_seq_one_letter_code
_entity_poly.pdbx_strand_id
1 'polypeptide(L)'
;MALSLSNFLIPLAALLSCGFAPGASAGTVTFDWNIDWVRANPDGMAERPVIGINGQWPLPLLNITKGDRVIVNMNNKLGNETTSMHFHGMFQNGTSDMDGPVGVTQCDVPAGSSFKLNFTVGQAAGRTGSIADVQQIDQPGTYWYHSHTRGQYPDGLRGQLVVHDPENPYRGQFDAEIPLTLSDWYHDEMPGLLASFINFKNPTGAEPVPNSALMNDTQNLTVAVEPGKTYFFRLTNIGAFAGQYFWIEGHIMRIIEVDGVYTEPAEADMIYLTAAQRYGFLVTMKDDDAANFPMMGSMDTDLFDSLPAGLNTNVTGWLVYDDSAAKPAATLIDEFTPFDDFTLQPQDGMALLGDADLTVTLDLAMDNLGDGAS
;
A
#
# COMPACT_ATOMS: atom_id res chain seq x y z
N MET A 1 7.01 -32.72 -30.32
CA MET A 1 7.02 -31.31 -30.65
C MET A 1 6.95 -30.60 -29.29
N ALA A 2 8.10 -30.26 -28.72
CA ALA A 2 8.18 -29.72 -27.37
C ALA A 2 8.01 -28.19 -27.45
N LEU A 3 6.96 -27.68 -26.82
CA LEU A 3 6.75 -26.24 -26.63
C LEU A 3 7.62 -25.78 -25.45
N SER A 4 8.59 -24.94 -25.77
CA SER A 4 9.44 -24.24 -24.80
C SER A 4 8.60 -23.19 -24.09
N LEU A 5 8.36 -23.40 -22.80
CA LEU A 5 7.88 -22.37 -21.88
C LEU A 5 9.07 -21.42 -21.61
N SER A 6 9.08 -20.28 -22.27
CA SER A 6 9.98 -19.19 -21.92
C SER A 6 9.46 -18.51 -20.65
N ASN A 7 10.10 -18.81 -19.52
CA ASN A 7 9.97 -18.06 -18.30
C ASN A 7 10.44 -16.62 -18.53
N PHE A 8 9.52 -15.69 -18.62
CA PHE A 8 9.83 -14.28 -18.47
C PHE A 8 10.10 -14.01 -16.99
N LEU A 9 11.34 -14.21 -16.56
CA LEU A 9 11.88 -13.64 -15.35
C LEU A 9 11.99 -12.13 -15.59
N ILE A 10 11.11 -11.35 -15.01
CA ILE A 10 11.31 -9.91 -14.90
C ILE A 10 12.26 -9.74 -13.70
N PRO A 11 13.52 -9.36 -13.92
CA PRO A 11 14.39 -9.00 -12.80
C PRO A 11 13.95 -7.63 -12.30
N LEU A 12 13.11 -7.57 -11.26
CA LEU A 12 12.86 -6.34 -10.53
C LEU A 12 14.02 -6.10 -9.53
N ALA A 13 15.24 -6.04 -10.08
CA ALA A 13 16.39 -5.51 -9.37
C ALA A 13 16.49 -4.01 -9.63
N ALA A 14 15.48 -3.25 -9.21
CA ALA A 14 15.62 -1.81 -9.03
C ALA A 14 16.02 -1.54 -7.59
N LEU A 15 17.26 -1.88 -7.21
CA LEU A 15 17.94 -1.22 -6.11
C LEU A 15 18.03 0.25 -6.51
N LEU A 16 17.05 1.04 -6.09
CA LEU A 16 17.16 2.49 -6.12
C LEU A 16 18.22 2.89 -5.08
N SER A 17 19.49 2.87 -5.50
CA SER A 17 20.50 3.65 -4.81
C SER A 17 20.14 5.13 -4.99
N CYS A 18 19.22 5.64 -4.20
CA CYS A 18 18.99 7.07 -4.08
C CYS A 18 20.22 7.68 -3.42
N GLY A 19 21.23 7.99 -4.21
CA GLY A 19 22.25 8.95 -3.84
C GLY A 19 21.55 10.31 -3.68
N PHE A 20 21.11 10.64 -2.46
CA PHE A 20 20.57 11.95 -2.16
C PHE A 20 21.65 13.01 -2.36
N ALA A 21 21.47 13.83 -3.38
CA ALA A 21 22.21 15.07 -3.46
C ALA A 21 21.78 15.97 -2.28
N PRO A 22 22.70 16.50 -1.47
CA PRO A 22 22.35 17.42 -0.39
C PRO A 22 21.76 18.69 -1.00
N GLY A 23 20.52 19.04 -0.64
CA GLY A 23 19.87 20.28 -1.01
C GLY A 23 18.91 20.17 -2.20
N ALA A 24 18.10 19.11 -2.30
CA ALA A 24 16.99 19.09 -3.24
C ALA A 24 15.99 20.20 -2.87
N SER A 25 15.99 21.27 -3.67
CA SER A 25 14.94 22.29 -3.62
C SER A 25 13.63 21.67 -4.09
N ALA A 26 12.51 22.02 -3.43
CA ALA A 26 11.17 21.65 -3.87
C ALA A 26 11.00 21.84 -5.38
N GLY A 27 10.59 20.79 -6.07
CA GLY A 27 10.46 20.71 -7.50
C GLY A 27 9.01 20.62 -7.96
N THR A 28 8.83 20.41 -9.27
CA THR A 28 7.54 19.99 -9.81
C THR A 28 7.71 18.64 -10.46
N VAL A 29 6.96 17.66 -9.98
CA VAL A 29 6.91 16.32 -10.54
C VAL A 29 5.62 16.16 -11.32
N THR A 30 5.70 15.68 -12.56
CA THR A 30 4.53 15.52 -13.42
C THR A 30 4.42 14.08 -13.88
N PHE A 31 3.22 13.53 -13.75
CA PHE A 31 2.85 12.19 -14.23
C PHE A 31 1.76 12.32 -15.29
N ASP A 32 1.96 11.64 -16.41
CA ASP A 32 0.99 11.55 -17.49
C ASP A 32 0.43 10.12 -17.53
N TRP A 33 -0.82 9.95 -17.09
CA TRP A 33 -1.46 8.65 -16.92
C TRP A 33 -2.60 8.42 -17.89
N ASN A 34 -2.53 7.32 -18.59
CA ASN A 34 -3.67 6.71 -19.27
C ASN A 34 -4.13 5.55 -18.42
N ILE A 35 -5.33 5.64 -17.88
CA ILE A 35 -5.95 4.58 -17.08
C ILE A 35 -6.73 3.70 -18.04
N ASP A 36 -6.34 2.46 -18.21
CA ASP A 36 -6.92 1.53 -19.16
C ASP A 36 -6.90 0.07 -18.66
N TRP A 37 -7.61 -0.79 -19.37
CA TRP A 37 -7.64 -2.21 -19.05
C TRP A 37 -6.39 -2.91 -19.59
N VAL A 38 -5.78 -3.69 -18.73
CA VAL A 38 -4.69 -4.63 -19.06
C VAL A 38 -5.03 -6.01 -18.53
N ARG A 39 -4.18 -7.00 -18.74
CA ARG A 39 -4.40 -8.36 -18.22
C ARG A 39 -3.29 -8.73 -17.25
N ALA A 40 -3.64 -9.41 -16.15
CA ALA A 40 -2.70 -9.86 -15.13
C ALA A 40 -3.08 -11.24 -14.59
N ASN A 41 -2.05 -11.96 -14.13
CA ASN A 41 -2.14 -13.24 -13.44
C ASN A 41 -1.01 -13.31 -12.39
N PRO A 42 -1.15 -12.55 -11.27
CA PRO A 42 -0.06 -12.40 -10.31
C PRO A 42 0.22 -13.65 -9.47
N ASP A 43 -0.78 -14.50 -9.26
CA ASP A 43 -0.66 -15.74 -8.49
C ASP A 43 -0.51 -16.99 -9.38
N GLY A 44 -0.53 -16.82 -10.69
CA GLY A 44 -0.39 -17.91 -11.65
C GLY A 44 -1.63 -18.78 -11.84
N MET A 45 -2.74 -18.49 -11.16
CA MET A 45 -3.96 -19.31 -11.16
C MET A 45 -4.96 -18.88 -12.21
N ALA A 46 -5.25 -17.58 -12.33
CA ALA A 46 -6.24 -17.07 -13.26
C ALA A 46 -5.79 -15.73 -13.87
N GLU A 47 -5.81 -15.66 -15.20
CA GLU A 47 -5.60 -14.38 -15.89
C GLU A 47 -6.93 -13.64 -16.01
N ARG A 48 -6.99 -12.38 -15.56
CA ARG A 48 -8.18 -11.54 -15.68
C ARG A 48 -7.87 -10.12 -16.14
N PRO A 49 -8.87 -9.34 -16.57
CA PRO A 49 -8.72 -7.91 -16.75
C PRO A 49 -8.39 -7.25 -15.41
N VAL A 50 -7.51 -6.26 -15.46
CA VAL A 50 -7.18 -5.37 -14.34
C VAL A 50 -7.03 -3.96 -14.87
N ILE A 51 -7.16 -2.98 -13.98
CA ILE A 51 -6.97 -1.58 -14.35
C ILE A 51 -5.50 -1.22 -14.17
N GLY A 52 -4.88 -0.84 -15.27
CA GLY A 52 -3.48 -0.44 -15.35
C GLY A 52 -3.27 1.05 -15.60
N ILE A 53 -2.02 1.48 -15.58
CA ILE A 53 -1.59 2.83 -15.98
C ILE A 53 -0.60 2.70 -17.13
N ASN A 54 -0.86 3.38 -18.24
CA ASN A 54 -0.01 3.39 -19.42
C ASN A 54 0.28 1.98 -19.97
N GLY A 55 -0.72 1.10 -19.94
CA GLY A 55 -0.62 -0.28 -20.42
C GLY A 55 0.17 -1.20 -19.49
N GLN A 56 0.43 -0.81 -18.24
CA GLN A 56 1.22 -1.57 -17.27
C GLN A 56 0.45 -1.89 -15.99
N TRP A 57 0.69 -3.07 -15.47
CA TRP A 57 0.34 -3.52 -14.13
C TRP A 57 1.43 -4.52 -13.68
N PRO A 58 1.94 -4.52 -12.44
CA PRO A 58 1.63 -3.62 -11.33
C PRO A 58 1.85 -2.14 -11.61
N LEU A 59 1.19 -1.29 -10.85
CA LEU A 59 1.29 0.16 -11.03
C LEU A 59 2.66 0.69 -10.57
N PRO A 60 3.13 1.82 -11.14
CA PRO A 60 4.43 2.37 -10.80
C PRO A 60 4.48 2.85 -9.34
N LEU A 61 5.61 2.62 -8.67
CA LEU A 61 5.94 3.31 -7.44
C LEU A 61 6.11 4.81 -7.71
N LEU A 62 5.41 5.65 -6.94
CA LEU A 62 5.61 7.09 -6.98
C LEU A 62 6.65 7.50 -5.93
N ASN A 63 7.70 8.16 -6.40
CA ASN A 63 8.72 8.78 -5.55
C ASN A 63 8.62 10.29 -5.69
N ILE A 64 8.31 10.97 -4.60
CA ILE A 64 8.25 12.43 -4.50
C ILE A 64 9.01 12.88 -3.26
N THR A 65 9.36 14.14 -3.19
CA THR A 65 10.05 14.72 -2.04
C THR A 65 9.13 15.71 -1.34
N LYS A 66 9.23 15.79 -0.05
CA LYS A 66 8.60 16.81 0.78
C LYS A 66 8.81 18.20 0.16
N GLY A 67 7.71 18.93 -0.04
CA GLY A 67 7.71 20.23 -0.70
C GLY A 67 7.50 20.20 -2.22
N ASP A 68 7.57 19.05 -2.88
CA ASP A 68 7.32 18.95 -4.30
C ASP A 68 5.87 19.30 -4.66
N ARG A 69 5.72 19.99 -5.77
CA ARG A 69 4.44 20.14 -6.44
C ARG A 69 4.18 18.93 -7.33
N VAL A 70 3.07 18.26 -7.09
CA VAL A 70 2.67 17.06 -7.84
C VAL A 70 1.59 17.45 -8.85
N ILE A 71 1.80 17.08 -10.10
CA ILE A 71 0.83 17.22 -11.18
C ILE A 71 0.58 15.82 -11.76
N VAL A 72 -0.68 15.39 -11.77
CA VAL A 72 -1.08 14.17 -12.45
C VAL A 72 -2.10 14.51 -13.53
N ASN A 73 -1.71 14.35 -14.78
CA ASN A 73 -2.59 14.44 -15.93
C ASN A 73 -3.22 13.06 -16.15
N MET A 74 -4.43 12.87 -15.65
CA MET A 74 -5.13 11.60 -15.70
C MET A 74 -6.09 11.56 -16.89
N ASN A 75 -5.97 10.57 -17.77
CA ASN A 75 -6.86 10.31 -18.88
C ASN A 75 -7.59 8.99 -18.63
N ASN A 76 -8.91 9.03 -18.47
CA ASN A 76 -9.73 7.84 -18.33
C ASN A 76 -9.97 7.18 -19.69
N LYS A 77 -9.34 6.03 -19.92
CA LYS A 77 -9.47 5.22 -21.16
C LYS A 77 -10.20 3.90 -20.93
N LEU A 78 -10.86 3.71 -19.78
CA LEU A 78 -11.59 2.48 -19.47
C LEU A 78 -12.75 2.21 -20.43
N GLY A 79 -13.27 3.23 -21.08
CA GLY A 79 -14.29 3.10 -22.12
C GLY A 79 -15.71 2.91 -21.60
N ASN A 80 -15.88 2.14 -20.54
CA ASN A 80 -17.16 1.76 -19.95
C ASN A 80 -17.36 2.23 -18.51
N GLU A 81 -16.32 2.74 -17.85
CA GLU A 81 -16.35 3.12 -16.45
C GLU A 81 -15.83 4.54 -16.20
N THR A 82 -16.38 5.18 -15.19
CA THR A 82 -15.80 6.37 -14.58
C THR A 82 -14.61 5.96 -13.72
N THR A 83 -13.77 6.90 -13.31
CA THR A 83 -12.65 6.63 -12.40
C THR A 83 -12.33 7.84 -11.54
N SER A 84 -11.51 7.66 -10.53
CA SER A 84 -10.95 8.72 -9.70
C SER A 84 -9.55 8.34 -9.23
N MET A 85 -8.87 9.24 -8.52
CA MET A 85 -7.58 8.93 -7.90
C MET A 85 -7.48 9.62 -6.56
N HIS A 86 -7.30 8.83 -5.51
CA HIS A 86 -7.07 9.25 -4.14
C HIS A 86 -5.62 8.98 -3.74
N PHE A 87 -5.01 9.94 -3.04
CA PHE A 87 -3.67 9.80 -2.46
C PHE A 87 -3.83 9.52 -0.97
N HIS A 88 -3.91 8.24 -0.64
CA HIS A 88 -4.29 7.76 0.68
C HIS A 88 -3.30 8.20 1.77
N GLY A 89 -3.84 8.81 2.82
CA GLY A 89 -3.08 9.32 3.95
C GLY A 89 -2.57 10.75 3.78
N MET A 90 -2.69 11.35 2.58
CA MET A 90 -2.32 12.74 2.34
C MET A 90 -3.44 13.68 2.83
N PHE A 91 -3.10 14.71 3.60
CA PHE A 91 -4.12 15.61 4.20
C PHE A 91 -4.83 16.51 3.20
N GLN A 92 -4.25 16.76 2.03
CA GLN A 92 -4.80 17.65 1.00
C GLN A 92 -5.31 18.99 1.56
N ASN A 93 -4.58 19.53 2.54
CA ASN A 93 -4.96 20.77 3.22
C ASN A 93 -4.95 21.96 2.25
N GLY A 94 -6.13 22.55 2.01
CA GLY A 94 -6.33 23.62 1.02
C GLY A 94 -6.44 23.16 -0.42
N THR A 95 -6.37 21.84 -0.68
CA THR A 95 -6.53 21.20 -1.99
C THR A 95 -7.47 19.99 -1.91
N SER A 96 -8.51 20.06 -1.09
CA SER A 96 -9.46 18.96 -0.90
C SER A 96 -10.16 18.51 -2.19
N ASP A 97 -10.27 19.38 -3.18
CA ASP A 97 -10.76 19.08 -4.52
C ASP A 97 -9.79 18.17 -5.33
N MET A 98 -8.58 17.91 -4.82
CA MET A 98 -7.57 17.00 -5.37
C MET A 98 -7.45 15.69 -4.60
N ASP A 99 -8.32 15.47 -3.60
CA ASP A 99 -8.23 14.32 -2.70
C ASP A 99 -8.73 13.02 -3.33
N GLY A 100 -9.73 13.05 -4.18
CA GLY A 100 -10.16 11.89 -4.97
C GLY A 100 -11.42 11.14 -4.53
N PRO A 101 -11.90 11.20 -3.27
CA PRO A 101 -13.11 10.50 -2.86
C PRO A 101 -14.36 10.99 -3.59
N VAL A 102 -14.94 10.08 -4.38
CA VAL A 102 -16.13 10.38 -5.21
C VAL A 102 -17.35 10.63 -4.34
N GLY A 103 -18.08 11.68 -4.68
CA GLY A 103 -19.28 12.08 -3.93
C GLY A 103 -19.00 12.80 -2.61
N VAL A 104 -17.72 12.97 -2.23
CA VAL A 104 -17.28 13.69 -1.05
C VAL A 104 -16.51 14.95 -1.44
N THR A 105 -15.36 14.80 -2.08
CA THR A 105 -14.48 15.91 -2.45
C THR A 105 -14.50 16.21 -3.94
N GLN A 106 -14.90 15.28 -4.78
CA GLN A 106 -14.98 15.46 -6.24
C GLN A 106 -16.04 14.57 -6.89
N CYS A 107 -16.32 14.83 -8.17
CA CYS A 107 -17.05 13.92 -9.04
C CYS A 107 -16.11 12.91 -9.71
N ASP A 108 -16.67 11.78 -10.15
CA ASP A 108 -15.99 10.84 -11.02
C ASP A 108 -15.49 11.50 -12.31
N VAL A 109 -14.38 11.00 -12.84
CA VAL A 109 -13.87 11.34 -14.16
C VAL A 109 -14.54 10.43 -15.20
N PRO A 110 -15.40 10.93 -16.08
CA PRO A 110 -16.11 10.10 -17.07
C PRO A 110 -15.15 9.39 -18.04
N ALA A 111 -15.59 8.28 -18.59
CA ALA A 111 -14.88 7.59 -19.66
C ALA A 111 -14.59 8.53 -20.84
N GLY A 112 -13.37 8.47 -21.37
CA GLY A 112 -12.91 9.35 -22.45
C GLY A 112 -12.59 10.79 -22.04
N SER A 113 -12.74 11.12 -20.76
CA SER A 113 -12.41 12.45 -20.21
C SER A 113 -11.05 12.45 -19.52
N SER A 114 -10.56 13.66 -19.23
CA SER A 114 -9.30 13.86 -18.51
C SER A 114 -9.52 14.73 -17.27
N PHE A 115 -8.73 14.52 -16.25
CA PHE A 115 -8.69 15.33 -15.05
C PHE A 115 -7.24 15.64 -14.67
N LYS A 116 -6.99 16.84 -14.14
CA LYS A 116 -5.66 17.24 -13.70
C LYS A 116 -5.66 17.40 -12.18
N LEU A 117 -4.99 16.50 -11.50
CA LEU A 117 -4.65 16.65 -10.09
C LEU A 117 -3.41 17.54 -9.96
N ASN A 118 -3.43 18.49 -9.02
CA ASN A 118 -2.36 19.44 -8.83
C ASN A 118 -2.32 19.93 -7.37
N PHE A 119 -1.38 19.43 -6.61
CA PHE A 119 -1.22 19.74 -5.20
C PHE A 119 0.25 19.81 -4.81
N THR A 120 0.55 20.35 -3.63
CA THR A 120 1.92 20.40 -3.08
C THR A 120 1.98 19.57 -1.82
N VAL A 121 2.99 18.70 -1.74
CA VAL A 121 3.21 17.83 -0.59
C VAL A 121 3.83 18.64 0.54
N GLY A 122 3.13 18.73 1.65
CA GLY A 122 3.66 19.40 2.86
C GLY A 122 3.56 20.92 2.88
N GLN A 123 2.77 21.56 1.99
CA GLN A 123 2.51 23.00 2.12
C GLN A 123 1.08 23.28 2.61
N ALA A 124 0.99 24.04 3.71
CA ALA A 124 -0.23 24.78 3.99
C ALA A 124 -0.39 25.85 2.91
N ALA A 125 -1.55 25.92 2.25
CA ALA A 125 -1.85 27.02 1.36
C ALA A 125 -1.71 28.34 2.12
N GLY A 126 -0.75 29.17 1.73
CA GLY A 126 -0.52 30.47 2.31
C GLY A 126 -1.76 31.36 2.09
N ARG A 127 -2.67 31.38 3.05
CA ARG A 127 -3.64 32.47 3.18
C ARG A 127 -2.94 33.63 3.87
N THR A 128 -2.72 34.71 3.13
CA THR A 128 -2.42 36.02 3.70
C THR A 128 -3.63 36.52 4.48
N GLY A 129 -3.72 36.15 5.75
CA GLY A 129 -4.77 36.61 6.65
C GLY A 129 -4.57 35.94 8.00
N SER A 130 -4.14 36.72 8.97
CA SER A 130 -3.76 36.31 10.33
C SER A 130 -4.79 35.38 10.99
N ILE A 131 -4.54 34.09 10.95
CA ILE A 131 -4.81 33.18 12.04
C ILE A 131 -3.43 32.61 12.36
N ALA A 132 -2.91 33.00 13.52
CA ALA A 132 -1.69 32.45 14.05
C ALA A 132 -1.82 30.94 14.16
N ASP A 133 -0.74 30.23 13.78
CA ASP A 133 -0.53 28.81 14.02
C ASP A 133 -1.43 27.82 13.24
N VAL A 134 -1.52 27.97 11.89
CA VAL A 134 -1.71 26.77 11.09
C VAL A 134 -0.33 26.11 10.95
N GLN A 135 -0.07 25.15 11.80
CA GLN A 135 1.10 24.29 11.72
C GLN A 135 1.19 23.75 10.29
N GLN A 136 2.31 24.02 9.66
CA GLN A 136 2.63 23.49 8.33
C GLN A 136 2.64 21.96 8.48
N ILE A 137 1.61 21.31 7.93
CA ILE A 137 1.51 19.86 8.04
C ILE A 137 2.44 19.28 7.01
N ASP A 138 3.54 18.83 7.52
CA ASP A 138 4.64 18.21 6.86
C ASP A 138 4.38 16.70 6.82
N GLN A 139 4.29 16.08 5.63
CA GLN A 139 3.90 14.69 5.48
C GLN A 139 4.91 13.89 4.65
N PRO A 140 6.18 13.74 5.13
CA PRO A 140 7.04 12.70 4.58
C PRO A 140 6.55 11.32 5.04
N GLY A 141 6.93 10.27 4.33
CA GLY A 141 6.64 8.91 4.77
C GLY A 141 6.14 7.98 3.68
N THR A 142 5.56 6.88 4.11
CA THR A 142 5.03 5.82 3.27
C THR A 142 3.52 5.98 3.10
N TYR A 143 3.09 6.05 1.85
CA TYR A 143 1.71 6.25 1.44
C TYR A 143 1.37 5.33 0.27
N TRP A 144 0.15 5.47 -0.26
CA TRP A 144 -0.26 4.79 -1.48
C TRP A 144 -1.30 5.61 -2.24
N TYR A 145 -1.57 5.26 -3.46
CA TYR A 145 -2.58 5.91 -4.29
C TYR A 145 -3.48 4.86 -4.92
N HIS A 146 -4.76 5.19 -5.06
CA HIS A 146 -5.73 4.24 -5.60
C HIS A 146 -6.99 4.94 -6.11
N SER A 147 -7.75 4.23 -6.93
CA SER A 147 -9.10 4.69 -7.28
C SER A 147 -10.00 4.67 -6.05
N HIS A 148 -10.84 5.67 -5.94
CA HIS A 148 -11.92 5.72 -4.94
C HIS A 148 -13.30 5.59 -5.59
N THR A 149 -13.34 4.97 -6.78
CA THR A 149 -14.56 4.67 -7.53
C THR A 149 -14.89 3.20 -7.36
N ARG A 150 -15.98 2.89 -6.62
CA ARG A 150 -16.45 1.52 -6.39
C ARG A 150 -15.32 0.56 -5.98
N GLY A 151 -15.21 -0.62 -6.64
CA GLY A 151 -14.17 -1.62 -6.37
C GLY A 151 -12.96 -1.57 -7.31
N GLN A 152 -12.61 -0.43 -7.90
CA GLN A 152 -11.54 -0.36 -8.88
C GLN A 152 -10.14 -0.61 -8.31
N TYR A 153 -9.87 -0.27 -7.04
CA TYR A 153 -8.55 -0.51 -6.49
C TYR A 153 -8.25 -2.01 -6.25
N PRO A 154 -9.18 -2.87 -5.78
CA PRO A 154 -8.97 -4.32 -5.81
C PRO A 154 -8.89 -4.89 -7.24
N ASP A 155 -9.48 -4.21 -8.22
CA ASP A 155 -9.32 -4.54 -9.64
C ASP A 155 -8.04 -4.00 -10.26
N GLY A 156 -7.10 -3.52 -9.44
CA GLY A 156 -5.73 -3.24 -9.84
C GLY A 156 -5.33 -1.76 -9.80
N LEU A 157 -6.26 -0.80 -9.74
CA LEU A 157 -5.91 0.63 -9.75
C LEU A 157 -5.42 1.10 -8.38
N ARG A 158 -4.25 0.60 -7.98
CA ARG A 158 -3.57 0.90 -6.71
C ARG A 158 -2.05 0.80 -6.85
N GLY A 159 -1.30 1.65 -6.15
CA GLY A 159 0.15 1.61 -6.14
C GLY A 159 0.74 2.35 -4.94
N GLN A 160 1.98 2.06 -4.60
CA GLN A 160 2.67 2.68 -3.47
C GLN A 160 3.19 4.08 -3.83
N LEU A 161 3.18 4.96 -2.85
CA LEU A 161 3.70 6.32 -2.91
C LEU A 161 4.69 6.52 -1.74
N VAL A 162 5.88 7.01 -2.04
CA VAL A 162 6.88 7.39 -1.04
C VAL A 162 7.14 8.88 -1.14
N VAL A 163 6.99 9.57 -0.01
CA VAL A 163 7.39 10.97 0.15
C VAL A 163 8.70 11.00 0.93
N HIS A 164 9.79 11.28 0.22
CA HIS A 164 11.10 11.35 0.83
C HIS A 164 11.26 12.61 1.68
N ASP A 165 11.85 12.45 2.86
CA ASP A 165 12.19 13.51 3.78
C ASP A 165 13.69 13.84 3.71
N PRO A 166 14.09 15.02 3.24
CA PRO A 166 15.48 15.46 3.34
C PRO A 166 16.00 15.56 4.79
N GLU A 167 15.07 15.71 5.75
CA GLU A 167 15.35 15.87 7.18
C GLU A 167 15.03 14.59 7.99
N ASN A 168 14.90 13.43 7.33
CA ASN A 168 14.60 12.15 7.97
C ASN A 168 15.52 11.93 9.18
N PRO A 169 14.96 11.78 10.41
CA PRO A 169 15.75 11.63 11.64
C PRO A 169 16.60 10.35 11.67
N TYR A 170 16.25 9.36 10.85
CA TYR A 170 16.97 8.10 10.71
C TYR A 170 17.95 8.09 9.53
N ARG A 171 18.09 9.23 8.85
CA ARG A 171 19.02 9.36 7.73
C ARG A 171 20.45 8.99 8.16
N GLY A 172 21.09 8.12 7.38
CA GLY A 172 22.43 7.59 7.70
C GLY A 172 22.42 6.34 8.59
N GLN A 173 21.24 5.83 8.97
CA GLN A 173 21.09 4.54 9.64
C GLN A 173 20.69 3.41 8.67
N PHE A 174 20.56 3.69 7.39
CA PHE A 174 20.27 2.71 6.34
C PHE A 174 21.03 3.05 5.05
N ASP A 175 21.28 2.03 4.24
CA ASP A 175 22.04 2.13 3.00
C ASP A 175 21.13 2.34 1.78
N ALA A 176 19.92 1.74 1.80
CA ALA A 176 18.93 1.86 0.73
C ALA A 176 17.49 1.64 1.26
N GLU A 177 16.49 1.99 0.44
CA GLU A 177 15.09 1.81 0.74
C GLU A 177 14.50 0.67 -0.11
N ILE A 178 13.61 -0.13 0.49
CA ILE A 178 12.91 -1.23 -0.16
C ILE A 178 11.40 -1.00 -0.03
N PRO A 179 10.74 -0.58 -1.12
CA PRO A 179 9.29 -0.50 -1.16
C PRO A 179 8.68 -1.90 -1.17
N LEU A 180 7.69 -2.13 -0.31
CA LEU A 180 7.06 -3.41 -0.15
C LEU A 180 5.56 -3.25 0.04
N THR A 181 4.76 -4.04 -0.69
CA THR A 181 3.32 -4.04 -0.53
C THR A 181 2.82 -5.45 -0.24
N LEU A 182 1.82 -5.54 0.62
CA LEU A 182 0.99 -6.73 0.81
C LEU A 182 -0.40 -6.44 0.27
N SER A 183 -1.06 -7.45 -0.27
CA SER A 183 -2.45 -7.34 -0.70
C SER A 183 -3.14 -8.69 -0.71
N ASP A 184 -4.44 -8.64 -0.65
CA ASP A 184 -5.33 -9.71 -1.07
C ASP A 184 -5.56 -9.64 -2.59
N TRP A 185 -5.94 -10.76 -3.20
CA TRP A 185 -6.21 -10.87 -4.63
C TRP A 185 -7.47 -11.69 -4.90
N TYR A 186 -8.32 -11.16 -5.77
CA TYR A 186 -9.57 -11.79 -6.20
C TYR A 186 -9.43 -12.25 -7.65
N HIS A 187 -9.90 -13.45 -7.97
CA HIS A 187 -9.94 -13.95 -9.35
C HIS A 187 -11.11 -13.38 -10.14
N ASP A 188 -12.20 -13.03 -9.47
CA ASP A 188 -13.37 -12.38 -10.08
C ASP A 188 -13.24 -10.86 -10.00
N GLU A 189 -13.85 -10.16 -10.96
CA GLU A 189 -13.90 -8.70 -11.00
C GLU A 189 -14.85 -8.13 -9.95
N MET A 190 -14.50 -7.00 -9.35
CA MET A 190 -15.26 -6.36 -8.27
C MET A 190 -16.72 -6.02 -8.61
N PRO A 191 -17.10 -5.59 -9.82
CA PRO A 191 -18.50 -5.33 -10.10
C PRO A 191 -19.43 -6.52 -9.83
N GLY A 192 -18.97 -7.73 -10.13
CA GLY A 192 -19.72 -8.97 -9.85
C GLY A 192 -19.74 -9.31 -8.36
N LEU A 193 -18.60 -9.18 -7.70
CA LEU A 193 -18.45 -9.44 -6.27
C LEU A 193 -19.29 -8.46 -5.43
N LEU A 194 -19.23 -7.16 -5.74
CA LEU A 194 -20.03 -6.15 -5.06
C LEU A 194 -21.53 -6.34 -5.27
N ALA A 195 -21.96 -6.70 -6.49
CA ALA A 195 -23.36 -7.00 -6.75
C ALA A 195 -23.87 -8.23 -5.98
N SER A 196 -22.98 -9.17 -5.65
CA SER A 196 -23.29 -10.33 -4.82
C SER A 196 -23.26 -10.00 -3.33
N PHE A 197 -22.36 -9.14 -2.92
CA PHE A 197 -22.20 -8.68 -1.54
C PHE A 197 -23.37 -7.79 -1.11
N ILE A 198 -23.59 -6.69 -1.84
CA ILE A 198 -24.67 -5.74 -1.57
C ILE A 198 -25.94 -6.26 -2.24
N ASN A 199 -26.56 -7.27 -1.65
CA ASN A 199 -27.69 -7.95 -2.24
C ASN A 199 -28.61 -8.54 -1.16
N PHE A 200 -29.94 -8.40 -1.34
CA PHE A 200 -30.92 -8.97 -0.41
C PHE A 200 -30.82 -10.51 -0.24
N LYS A 201 -30.13 -11.20 -1.16
CA LYS A 201 -29.84 -12.64 -1.04
C LYS A 201 -28.63 -12.94 -0.17
N ASN A 202 -27.93 -11.92 0.27
CA ASN A 202 -26.82 -12.01 1.23
C ASN A 202 -27.23 -11.38 2.57
N PRO A 203 -28.16 -11.98 3.32
CA PRO A 203 -28.76 -11.37 4.50
C PRO A 203 -27.80 -11.28 5.69
N THR A 204 -26.69 -11.99 5.67
CA THR A 204 -25.63 -11.95 6.69
C THR A 204 -24.65 -10.82 6.45
N GLY A 205 -24.64 -10.22 5.24
CA GLY A 205 -23.64 -9.24 4.85
C GLY A 205 -22.23 -9.82 4.68
N ALA A 206 -22.14 -11.14 4.40
CA ALA A 206 -20.84 -11.79 4.20
C ALA A 206 -20.07 -11.15 3.04
N GLU A 207 -18.87 -10.68 3.33
CA GLU A 207 -17.98 -10.06 2.37
C GLU A 207 -17.39 -11.09 1.40
N PRO A 208 -17.03 -10.67 0.17
CA PRO A 208 -16.30 -11.53 -0.75
C PRO A 208 -14.93 -11.89 -0.17
N VAL A 209 -14.64 -13.18 -0.02
CA VAL A 209 -13.34 -13.67 0.43
C VAL A 209 -12.35 -13.67 -0.74
N PRO A 210 -11.13 -13.15 -0.58
CA PRO A 210 -10.10 -13.19 -1.62
C PRO A 210 -9.63 -14.61 -1.91
N ASN A 211 -8.92 -14.80 -3.02
CA ASN A 211 -8.41 -16.11 -3.42
C ASN A 211 -6.97 -16.35 -2.96
N SER A 212 -6.15 -15.31 -2.91
CA SER A 212 -4.73 -15.43 -2.55
C SER A 212 -4.13 -14.14 -1.99
N ALA A 213 -3.03 -14.28 -1.24
CA ALA A 213 -2.19 -13.18 -0.81
C ALA A 213 -1.11 -12.87 -1.86
N LEU A 214 -0.72 -11.60 -1.97
CA LEU A 214 0.36 -11.15 -2.85
C LEU A 214 1.34 -10.24 -2.08
N MET A 215 2.61 -10.26 -2.53
CA MET A 215 3.68 -9.36 -2.08
C MET A 215 4.26 -8.66 -3.31
N ASN A 216 4.22 -7.32 -3.36
CA ASN A 216 4.52 -6.54 -4.57
C ASN A 216 3.82 -7.10 -5.82
N ASP A 217 2.53 -7.40 -5.67
CA ASP A 217 1.67 -7.95 -6.74
C ASP A 217 2.21 -9.24 -7.39
N THR A 218 2.92 -10.09 -6.63
CA THR A 218 3.38 -11.40 -7.06
C THR A 218 3.44 -12.38 -5.88
N GLN A 219 3.57 -13.68 -6.16
CA GLN A 219 3.85 -14.72 -5.16
C GLN A 219 5.32 -15.19 -5.14
N ASN A 220 6.18 -14.55 -5.91
CA ASN A 220 7.58 -15.00 -6.07
C ASN A 220 8.57 -13.83 -5.97
N LEU A 221 8.31 -12.87 -5.09
CA LEU A 221 9.17 -11.71 -4.92
C LEU A 221 10.56 -12.13 -4.46
N THR A 222 11.59 -11.55 -5.07
CA THR A 222 12.97 -11.65 -4.62
C THR A 222 13.56 -10.27 -4.46
N VAL A 223 14.20 -10.03 -3.33
CA VAL A 223 14.86 -8.78 -2.99
C VAL A 223 16.34 -9.08 -2.75
N ALA A 224 17.21 -8.64 -3.66
CA ALA A 224 18.65 -8.76 -3.48
C ALA A 224 19.13 -7.84 -2.35
N VAL A 225 19.95 -8.35 -1.47
CA VAL A 225 20.53 -7.62 -0.34
C VAL A 225 22.02 -7.89 -0.21
N GLU A 226 22.74 -6.96 0.41
CA GLU A 226 24.18 -7.10 0.67
C GLU A 226 24.41 -7.40 2.17
N PRO A 227 25.29 -8.36 2.51
CA PRO A 227 25.64 -8.64 3.89
C PRO A 227 26.11 -7.38 4.65
N GLY A 228 25.72 -7.27 5.93
CA GLY A 228 26.06 -6.17 6.82
C GLY A 228 25.40 -4.82 6.52
N LYS A 229 24.63 -4.70 5.43
CA LYS A 229 23.88 -3.49 5.10
C LYS A 229 22.59 -3.40 5.89
N THR A 230 22.12 -2.17 6.11
CA THR A 230 20.81 -1.90 6.70
C THR A 230 19.89 -1.32 5.63
N TYR A 231 18.70 -1.87 5.53
CA TYR A 231 17.68 -1.42 4.57
C TYR A 231 16.47 -0.84 5.31
N PHE A 232 15.93 0.22 4.75
CA PHE A 232 14.68 0.80 5.20
C PHE A 232 13.53 0.23 4.36
N PHE A 233 12.76 -0.66 4.95
CA PHE A 233 11.57 -1.24 4.33
C PHE A 233 10.39 -0.29 4.52
N ARG A 234 9.66 -0.04 3.43
CA ARG A 234 8.43 0.74 3.40
C ARG A 234 7.27 -0.17 3.06
N LEU A 235 6.66 -0.74 4.08
CA LEU A 235 5.61 -1.73 3.95
C LEU A 235 4.23 -1.07 3.95
N THR A 236 3.36 -1.48 3.01
CA THR A 236 1.99 -0.98 2.89
C THR A 236 1.04 -2.15 2.63
N ASN A 237 -0.03 -2.26 3.39
CA ASN A 237 -1.14 -3.15 3.01
C ASN A 237 -2.07 -2.38 2.04
N ILE A 238 -1.99 -2.73 0.76
CA ILE A 238 -2.83 -2.17 -0.32
C ILE A 238 -4.00 -3.08 -0.68
N GLY A 239 -4.31 -4.05 0.17
CA GLY A 239 -5.42 -4.98 0.04
C GLY A 239 -6.78 -4.32 0.26
N ALA A 240 -7.83 -5.01 -0.16
CA ALA A 240 -9.20 -4.52 -0.05
C ALA A 240 -9.86 -4.89 1.28
N PHE A 241 -9.51 -6.03 1.86
CA PHE A 241 -10.26 -6.61 2.96
C PHE A 241 -9.35 -7.17 4.07
N ALA A 242 -8.41 -8.07 3.71
CA ALA A 242 -7.64 -8.81 4.71
C ALA A 242 -6.63 -7.95 5.47
N GLY A 243 -6.63 -8.05 6.80
CA GLY A 243 -5.46 -7.75 7.60
C GLY A 243 -4.30 -8.66 7.21
N GLN A 244 -3.06 -8.22 7.43
CA GLN A 244 -1.86 -8.94 7.02
C GLN A 244 -0.88 -9.05 8.17
N TYR A 245 -0.46 -10.26 8.51
CA TYR A 245 0.73 -10.49 9.31
C TYR A 245 1.95 -10.49 8.41
N PHE A 246 3.03 -9.87 8.87
CA PHE A 246 4.29 -9.82 8.13
C PHE A 246 5.49 -10.09 9.05
N TRP A 247 6.42 -10.94 8.59
CA TRP A 247 7.70 -11.18 9.27
C TRP A 247 8.80 -11.57 8.28
N ILE A 248 10.03 -11.48 8.74
CA ILE A 248 11.23 -11.88 7.98
C ILE A 248 11.97 -12.93 8.80
N GLU A 249 12.06 -14.15 8.30
CA GLU A 249 12.74 -15.23 9.05
C GLU A 249 14.20 -14.85 9.37
N GLY A 250 14.57 -15.05 10.62
CA GLY A 250 15.92 -14.80 11.11
C GLY A 250 16.38 -13.35 11.19
N HIS A 251 15.47 -12.36 10.99
CA HIS A 251 15.77 -10.94 11.09
C HIS A 251 14.76 -10.22 11.99
N ILE A 252 15.28 -9.22 12.72
CA ILE A 252 14.45 -8.32 13.53
C ILE A 252 14.12 -7.08 12.71
N MET A 253 12.88 -6.65 12.79
CA MET A 253 12.39 -5.40 12.21
C MET A 253 12.43 -4.32 13.28
N ARG A 254 13.13 -3.23 13.04
CA ARG A 254 13.17 -2.07 13.92
C ARG A 254 12.23 -1.00 13.37
N ILE A 255 11.01 -0.93 13.89
CA ILE A 255 9.97 0.03 13.49
C ILE A 255 10.46 1.44 13.80
N ILE A 256 10.32 2.36 12.83
CA ILE A 256 10.72 3.78 12.93
C ILE A 256 9.68 4.73 12.35
N GLU A 257 8.65 4.21 11.68
CA GLU A 257 7.59 5.00 11.06
C GLU A 257 6.29 4.18 11.04
N VAL A 258 5.17 4.79 11.36
CA VAL A 258 3.82 4.25 11.13
C VAL A 258 2.94 5.34 10.54
N ASP A 259 2.27 5.04 9.42
CA ASP A 259 1.32 5.95 8.75
C ASP A 259 1.87 7.35 8.44
N GLY A 260 3.17 7.47 8.15
CA GLY A 260 3.85 8.72 7.87
C GLY A 260 4.31 9.48 9.13
N VAL A 261 4.19 8.89 10.31
CA VAL A 261 4.68 9.46 11.57
C VAL A 261 5.93 8.71 12.02
N TYR A 262 7.03 9.42 12.23
CA TYR A 262 8.23 8.84 12.83
C TYR A 262 7.99 8.47 14.29
N THR A 263 8.41 7.27 14.67
CA THR A 263 8.30 6.77 16.04
C THR A 263 9.67 6.63 16.69
N GLU A 264 9.71 6.61 18.02
CA GLU A 264 10.87 6.05 18.70
C GLU A 264 11.04 4.59 18.25
N PRO A 265 12.30 4.12 18.05
CA PRO A 265 12.53 2.80 17.50
C PRO A 265 12.01 1.69 18.41
N ALA A 266 11.31 0.72 17.83
CA ALA A 266 10.83 -0.46 18.53
C ALA A 266 11.16 -1.73 17.73
N GLU A 267 11.59 -2.79 18.41
CA GLU A 267 11.90 -4.07 17.77
C GLU A 267 10.65 -4.96 17.67
N ALA A 268 10.47 -5.59 16.53
CA ALA A 268 9.38 -6.50 16.23
C ALA A 268 9.87 -7.73 15.47
N ASP A 269 9.42 -8.91 15.89
CA ASP A 269 9.59 -10.15 15.14
C ASP A 269 8.48 -10.30 14.07
N MET A 270 7.30 -9.74 14.34
CA MET A 270 6.13 -9.79 13.49
C MET A 270 5.35 -8.47 13.58
N ILE A 271 4.86 -7.99 12.44
CA ILE A 271 4.00 -6.81 12.32
C ILE A 271 2.63 -7.25 11.83
N TYR A 272 1.56 -6.61 12.33
CA TYR A 272 0.21 -6.73 11.80
C TYR A 272 -0.21 -5.41 11.16
N LEU A 273 -0.78 -5.48 9.97
CA LEU A 273 -1.28 -4.32 9.22
C LEU A 273 -2.73 -4.55 8.81
N THR A 274 -3.62 -3.66 9.20
CA THR A 274 -4.96 -3.60 8.58
C THR A 274 -4.86 -3.04 7.15
N ALA A 275 -5.93 -3.15 6.37
CA ALA A 275 -5.97 -2.51 5.05
C ALA A 275 -5.66 -1.02 5.18
N ALA A 276 -4.87 -0.49 4.26
CA ALA A 276 -4.38 0.88 4.19
C ALA A 276 -3.28 1.28 5.19
N GLN A 277 -2.98 0.51 6.21
CA GLN A 277 -1.89 0.79 7.14
C GLN A 277 -0.51 0.68 6.47
N ARG A 278 0.44 1.51 6.96
CA ARG A 278 1.83 1.52 6.51
C ARG A 278 2.77 1.44 7.69
N TYR A 279 3.87 0.71 7.50
CA TYR A 279 4.99 0.64 8.43
C TYR A 279 6.30 0.90 7.70
N GLY A 280 7.13 1.70 8.33
CA GLY A 280 8.53 1.87 7.97
C GLY A 280 9.43 1.25 9.04
N PHE A 281 10.32 0.35 8.64
CA PHE A 281 11.21 -0.32 9.58
C PHE A 281 12.59 -0.58 8.98
N LEU A 282 13.60 -0.61 9.83
CA LEU A 282 14.97 -0.94 9.46
C LEU A 282 15.22 -2.43 9.69
N VAL A 283 15.92 -3.05 8.76
CA VAL A 283 16.44 -4.42 8.89
C VAL A 283 17.92 -4.42 8.57
N THR A 284 18.74 -4.83 9.52
CA THR A 284 20.18 -5.02 9.30
C THR A 284 20.43 -6.44 8.82
N MET A 285 21.05 -6.57 7.67
CA MET A 285 21.42 -7.85 7.08
C MET A 285 22.54 -8.50 7.88
N LYS A 286 22.59 -9.82 7.86
CA LYS A 286 23.65 -10.62 8.50
C LYS A 286 25.01 -10.37 7.81
N ASP A 287 26.08 -10.42 8.55
CA ASP A 287 27.40 -10.01 8.07
C ASP A 287 28.03 -10.95 7.03
N ASP A 288 27.79 -12.28 7.16
CA ASP A 288 28.49 -13.32 6.39
C ASP A 288 27.58 -14.47 5.93
N ASP A 289 26.29 -14.21 5.74
CA ASP A 289 25.36 -15.26 5.43
C ASP A 289 25.29 -15.53 3.91
N ALA A 290 25.59 -16.78 3.54
CA ALA A 290 25.41 -17.29 2.20
C ALA A 290 24.01 -17.91 2.00
N ALA A 291 23.12 -17.80 2.99
CA ALA A 291 21.76 -18.30 2.92
C ALA A 291 20.78 -17.20 2.53
N ASN A 292 19.71 -17.60 1.85
CA ASN A 292 18.58 -16.72 1.56
C ASN A 292 17.51 -16.92 2.63
N PHE A 293 16.71 -15.88 2.90
CA PHE A 293 15.72 -15.90 3.97
C PHE A 293 14.31 -15.58 3.46
N PRO A 294 13.28 -16.33 3.88
CA PRO A 294 11.91 -16.00 3.57
C PRO A 294 11.44 -14.71 4.22
N MET A 295 10.68 -13.92 3.45
CA MET A 295 9.78 -12.88 3.93
C MET A 295 8.37 -13.41 3.80
N MET A 296 7.58 -13.34 4.86
CA MET A 296 6.24 -13.91 4.89
C MET A 296 5.18 -12.83 5.02
N GLY A 297 4.15 -12.94 4.19
CA GLY A 297 2.86 -12.29 4.40
C GLY A 297 1.79 -13.37 4.63
N SER A 298 0.89 -13.15 5.58
CA SER A 298 -0.24 -14.03 5.84
C SER A 298 -1.50 -13.23 6.10
N MET A 299 -2.57 -13.53 5.37
CA MET A 299 -3.87 -12.90 5.59
C MET A 299 -4.45 -13.33 6.92
N ASP A 300 -4.97 -12.36 7.68
CA ASP A 300 -5.81 -12.60 8.83
C ASP A 300 -7.17 -13.15 8.36
N THR A 301 -7.50 -14.35 8.77
CA THR A 301 -8.73 -15.01 8.38
C THR A 301 -9.87 -14.86 9.38
N ASP A 302 -9.64 -14.20 10.51
CA ASP A 302 -10.67 -13.99 11.55
C ASP A 302 -11.81 -13.09 11.07
N LEU A 303 -11.56 -12.28 10.04
CA LEU A 303 -12.57 -11.45 9.38
C LEU A 303 -13.41 -12.19 8.33
N PHE A 304 -13.05 -13.43 7.97
CA PHE A 304 -13.67 -14.17 6.89
C PHE A 304 -14.84 -15.02 7.40
N ASP A 305 -16.06 -14.76 6.93
CA ASP A 305 -17.23 -15.57 7.27
C ASP A 305 -17.11 -17.04 6.83
N SER A 306 -16.23 -17.31 5.88
CA SER A 306 -15.95 -18.66 5.39
C SER A 306 -14.53 -18.79 4.87
N LEU A 307 -13.98 -20.01 4.91
CA LEU A 307 -12.68 -20.32 4.33
C LEU A 307 -12.88 -21.21 3.10
N PRO A 308 -12.92 -20.66 1.89
CA PRO A 308 -13.11 -21.45 0.67
C PRO A 308 -11.97 -22.46 0.46
N ALA A 309 -12.32 -23.63 -0.07
CA ALA A 309 -11.31 -24.61 -0.48
C ALA A 309 -10.42 -24.00 -1.58
N GLY A 310 -9.10 -24.02 -1.34
CA GLY A 310 -8.12 -23.44 -2.28
C GLY A 310 -7.75 -21.98 -2.00
N LEU A 311 -8.28 -21.38 -0.94
CA LEU A 311 -7.79 -20.11 -0.42
C LEU A 311 -6.30 -20.24 -0.05
N ASN A 312 -5.47 -19.37 -0.63
CA ASN A 312 -4.05 -19.27 -0.29
C ASN A 312 -3.81 -18.01 0.55
N THR A 313 -3.81 -18.16 1.87
CA THR A 313 -3.62 -17.05 2.80
C THR A 313 -2.20 -16.55 2.88
N ASN A 314 -1.21 -17.35 2.43
CA ASN A 314 0.20 -17.06 2.61
C ASN A 314 0.85 -16.62 1.30
N VAL A 315 1.79 -15.68 1.41
CA VAL A 315 2.71 -15.30 0.34
C VAL A 315 4.13 -15.31 0.86
N THR A 316 5.05 -15.85 0.07
CA THR A 316 6.49 -15.88 0.39
C THR A 316 7.27 -15.04 -0.62
N GLY A 317 8.05 -14.08 -0.12
CA GLY A 317 9.17 -13.47 -0.81
C GLY A 317 10.49 -13.94 -0.22
N TRP A 318 11.63 -13.53 -0.79
CA TRP A 318 12.95 -13.89 -0.27
C TRP A 318 13.89 -12.68 -0.24
N LEU A 319 14.57 -12.50 0.89
CA LEU A 319 15.82 -11.77 0.92
C LEU A 319 16.91 -12.65 0.31
N VAL A 320 17.52 -12.18 -0.77
CA VAL A 320 18.51 -12.93 -1.54
C VAL A 320 19.89 -12.35 -1.29
N TYR A 321 20.69 -13.06 -0.50
CA TYR A 321 22.09 -12.76 -0.22
C TYR A 321 23.01 -13.37 -1.28
N ASP A 322 22.63 -14.53 -1.80
CA ASP A 322 23.35 -15.26 -2.85
C ASP A 322 22.36 -15.84 -3.88
N ASP A 323 22.41 -15.34 -5.10
CA ASP A 323 21.57 -15.82 -6.21
C ASP A 323 21.78 -17.31 -6.53
N SER A 324 22.97 -17.86 -6.21
CA SER A 324 23.29 -19.26 -6.43
C SER A 324 22.77 -20.20 -5.32
N ALA A 325 22.46 -19.64 -4.14
CA ALA A 325 21.95 -20.40 -3.02
C ALA A 325 20.46 -20.73 -3.19
N ALA A 326 20.03 -21.83 -2.57
CA ALA A 326 18.62 -22.21 -2.58
C ALA A 326 17.75 -21.14 -1.88
N LYS A 327 16.55 -20.94 -2.38
CA LYS A 327 15.48 -20.22 -1.67
C LYS A 327 14.78 -21.22 -0.76
N PRO A 328 14.92 -21.11 0.57
CA PRO A 328 14.34 -22.07 1.48
C PRO A 328 12.82 -21.97 1.47
N ALA A 329 12.14 -23.08 1.75
CA ALA A 329 10.72 -23.04 2.04
C ALA A 329 10.49 -22.25 3.33
N ALA A 330 9.47 -21.42 3.33
CA ALA A 330 9.08 -20.67 4.51
C ALA A 330 8.48 -21.60 5.59
N THR A 331 8.68 -21.22 6.85
CA THR A 331 8.03 -21.87 7.98
C THR A 331 6.60 -21.35 8.09
N LEU A 332 5.62 -22.22 7.88
CA LEU A 332 4.22 -21.89 8.14
C LEU A 332 3.95 -21.96 9.64
N ILE A 333 3.21 -20.98 10.13
CA ILE A 333 2.81 -20.87 11.54
C ILE A 333 1.29 -20.79 11.64
N ASP A 334 0.74 -21.31 12.73
CA ASP A 334 -0.71 -21.32 13.00
C ASP A 334 -1.08 -20.35 14.13
N GLU A 335 -0.09 -19.84 14.86
CA GLU A 335 -0.27 -18.86 15.94
C GLU A 335 0.51 -17.57 15.60
N PHE A 336 -0.19 -16.44 15.64
CA PHE A 336 0.36 -15.13 15.33
C PHE A 336 0.44 -14.28 16.60
N THR A 337 1.61 -13.73 16.87
CA THR A 337 1.84 -12.83 18.01
C THR A 337 2.50 -11.56 17.50
N PRO A 338 1.74 -10.66 16.87
CA PRO A 338 2.29 -9.43 16.33
C PRO A 338 2.72 -8.47 17.44
N PHE A 339 3.60 -7.55 17.07
CA PHE A 339 3.99 -6.44 17.90
C PHE A 339 2.75 -5.60 18.28
N ASP A 340 2.67 -5.19 19.56
CA ASP A 340 1.60 -4.30 20.04
C ASP A 340 1.93 -2.84 19.68
N ASP A 341 1.36 -2.34 18.60
CA ASP A 341 1.62 -1.00 18.06
C ASP A 341 1.05 0.15 18.92
N PHE A 342 0.13 -0.14 19.84
CA PHE A 342 -0.29 0.83 20.86
C PHE A 342 0.82 1.23 21.83
N THR A 343 1.92 0.50 21.84
CA THR A 343 3.12 0.82 22.66
C THR A 343 4.06 1.82 21.99
N LEU A 344 3.88 2.09 20.69
CA LEU A 344 4.70 3.03 19.94
C LEU A 344 4.55 4.45 20.46
N GLN A 345 5.63 5.20 20.43
CA GLN A 345 5.67 6.60 20.82
C GLN A 345 6.10 7.45 19.63
N PRO A 346 5.37 8.53 19.28
CA PRO A 346 5.79 9.43 18.23
C PRO A 346 7.08 10.15 18.63
N GLN A 347 8.03 10.27 17.69
CA GLN A 347 9.36 10.85 17.97
C GLN A 347 9.30 12.34 18.31
N ASP A 348 8.30 13.07 17.82
CA ASP A 348 8.08 14.49 18.13
C ASP A 348 7.51 14.71 19.54
N GLY A 349 7.20 13.63 20.27
CA GLY A 349 6.64 13.68 21.61
C GLY A 349 5.22 14.28 21.66
N MET A 350 4.51 14.30 20.53
CA MET A 350 3.12 14.79 20.49
C MET A 350 2.28 13.99 21.48
N ALA A 351 1.67 14.68 22.42
CA ALA A 351 0.80 14.06 23.40
C ALA A 351 -0.53 13.65 22.76
N LEU A 352 -1.14 12.61 23.30
CA LEU A 352 -2.52 12.28 22.96
C LEU A 352 -3.44 13.47 23.29
N LEU A 353 -4.50 13.62 22.52
CA LEU A 353 -5.55 14.59 22.83
C LEU A 353 -6.10 14.33 24.24
N GLY A 354 -6.48 15.41 24.92
CA GLY A 354 -7.14 15.32 26.22
C GLY A 354 -8.54 14.69 26.13
N ASP A 355 -9.24 14.67 27.26
CA ASP A 355 -10.63 14.19 27.30
C ASP A 355 -11.50 14.95 26.29
N ALA A 356 -12.44 14.24 25.66
CA ALA A 356 -13.36 14.83 24.69
C ALA A 356 -14.32 15.82 25.38
N ASP A 357 -14.48 17.02 24.80
CA ASP A 357 -15.47 18.01 25.26
C ASP A 357 -16.91 17.54 25.04
N LEU A 358 -17.12 16.70 24.03
CA LEU A 358 -18.43 16.14 23.67
C LEU A 358 -18.26 14.71 23.15
N THR A 359 -19.00 13.78 23.72
CA THR A 359 -19.11 12.40 23.22
C THR A 359 -20.45 12.21 22.54
N VAL A 360 -20.43 11.73 21.29
CA VAL A 360 -21.62 11.32 20.54
C VAL A 360 -21.55 9.83 20.32
N THR A 361 -22.55 9.11 20.84
CA THR A 361 -22.69 7.67 20.58
C THR A 361 -23.59 7.47 19.37
N LEU A 362 -23.12 6.71 18.38
CA LEU A 362 -23.87 6.32 17.20
C LEU A 362 -24.09 4.81 17.25
N ASP A 363 -25.36 4.40 17.30
CA ASP A 363 -25.72 2.99 17.17
C ASP A 363 -25.97 2.70 15.67
N LEU A 364 -25.11 1.90 15.07
CA LEU A 364 -25.19 1.51 13.66
C LEU A 364 -25.76 0.08 13.60
N ALA A 365 -26.77 -0.11 12.77
CA ALA A 365 -27.28 -1.43 12.43
C ALA A 365 -27.23 -1.58 10.90
N MET A 366 -26.59 -2.64 10.43
CA MET A 366 -26.69 -3.07 9.04
C MET A 366 -27.75 -4.16 8.98
N ASP A 367 -28.82 -3.93 8.26
CA ASP A 367 -29.91 -4.88 8.13
C ASP A 367 -30.46 -4.87 6.70
N ASN A 368 -30.97 -6.01 6.27
CA ASN A 368 -31.66 -6.14 5.00
C ASN A 368 -33.12 -5.75 5.20
N LEU A 369 -33.50 -4.59 4.68
CA LEU A 369 -34.84 -4.05 4.82
C LEU A 369 -35.93 -4.87 4.07
N GLY A 370 -35.54 -5.92 3.35
CA GLY A 370 -36.47 -6.81 2.64
C GLY A 370 -37.14 -6.22 1.40
N ASP A 371 -36.74 -5.00 1.03
CA ASP A 371 -37.29 -4.26 -0.13
C ASP A 371 -36.38 -4.31 -1.36
N GLY A 372 -35.25 -5.03 -1.26
CA GLY A 372 -34.23 -5.14 -2.30
C GLY A 372 -33.26 -3.95 -2.35
N ALA A 373 -33.35 -3.03 -1.38
CA ALA A 373 -32.35 -2.02 -1.12
C ALA A 373 -31.46 -2.47 0.06
N SER A 374 -30.18 -2.40 -0.13
CA SER A 374 -29.14 -2.68 0.88
C SER A 374 -28.35 -1.42 1.13
#